data_3e3c1298b6b394688b439128ae38d81a
#
_entry.id   3e3c1298b6b394688b439128ae38d81a
#
_cell.length_a   1.000
_cell.length_b   1.000
_cell.length_c   1.000
_cell.angle_alpha   90.00
_cell.angle_beta   90.00
_cell.angle_gamma   90.00
#
_symmetry.space_group_name_H-M   'P 1'
#
loop_
_entity.id
_entity.type
_entity.pdbx_description
1 polymer ?
#
loop_
_entity_poly.entity_id
_entity_poly.type
_entity_poly.pdbx_seq_one_letter_code
_entity_poly.pdbx_strand_id
1 'polypeptide(L)'
;DNSYKISGGLHGVGISVVNALSEFLKLTIYQNDKSYIQEYSNSKPTSSLKESSKSTQTGTKITFKPSKKYFTNIEYKAELLRKRFKELAFLNSGIEIIFVDERSNFEESYKYDGGIKEYIRELIKKKTPIHDDCIYFDTTRKNIKVEVAMVWSTSFQEDTICFTNNIPQKDGGTHLAGFKTSLTKTINNFIDKQPQYKKDKIDITGDDSREGLTSIISVKMSDPKFSSQTKDKLVSSEVRNIVET
;
A
#
# COMPACT_ATOMS: atom_id res chain seq x y z
N ASP A 1 20.46 -6.43 12.05
CA ASP A 1 19.18 -6.92 11.57
C ASP A 1 18.62 -6.03 10.48
N ASN A 2 18.71 -6.49 9.23
CA ASN A 2 18.35 -5.69 8.03
C ASN A 2 16.88 -5.80 7.62
N SER A 3 16.06 -6.54 8.37
CA SER A 3 14.70 -6.94 7.98
C SER A 3 13.66 -5.82 8.01
N TYR A 4 13.95 -4.67 8.63
CA TYR A 4 13.00 -3.56 8.79
C TYR A 4 13.37 -2.28 8.05
N LYS A 5 14.29 -2.34 7.07
CA LYS A 5 14.74 -1.14 6.36
C LYS A 5 13.63 -0.46 5.53
N ILE A 6 12.61 -1.20 5.12
CA ILE A 6 11.48 -0.70 4.34
C ILE A 6 10.21 -1.11 5.08
N SER A 7 9.64 -0.21 5.86
CA SER A 7 8.44 -0.45 6.65
C SER A 7 7.49 0.76 6.59
N GLY A 8 6.19 0.50 6.66
CA GLY A 8 5.19 1.53 6.89
C GLY A 8 5.17 2.06 8.32
N GLY A 9 5.65 1.25 9.27
CA GLY A 9 5.81 1.62 10.68
C GLY A 9 7.18 2.23 10.94
N LEU A 10 7.27 3.57 11.01
CA LEU A 10 8.53 4.29 11.16
C LEU A 10 9.03 4.35 12.61
N HIS A 11 8.17 4.11 13.60
CA HIS A 11 8.47 4.35 15.01
C HIS A 11 8.42 3.09 15.89
N GLY A 12 8.07 1.92 15.34
CA GLY A 12 7.99 0.65 16.09
C GLY A 12 6.90 0.61 17.17
N VAL A 13 5.95 1.55 17.15
CA VAL A 13 4.93 1.70 18.22
C VAL A 13 3.56 1.15 17.85
N GLY A 14 3.35 0.60 16.67
CA GLY A 14 2.03 0.21 16.18
C GLY A 14 1.27 -0.71 17.13
N ILE A 15 1.88 -1.82 17.54
CA ILE A 15 1.23 -2.77 18.45
C ILE A 15 1.07 -2.21 19.88
N SER A 16 1.99 -1.36 20.32
CA SER A 16 1.87 -0.67 21.62
C SER A 16 0.68 0.28 21.66
N VAL A 17 0.38 0.96 20.55
CA VAL A 17 -0.80 1.82 20.40
C VAL A 17 -2.09 0.96 20.36
N VAL A 18 -2.08 -0.18 19.65
CA VAL A 18 -3.21 -1.12 19.68
C VAL A 18 -3.48 -1.57 21.11
N ASN A 19 -2.45 -1.94 21.88
CA ASN A 19 -2.60 -2.31 23.29
C ASN A 19 -3.15 -1.14 24.14
N ALA A 20 -2.62 0.07 23.95
CA ALA A 20 -3.07 1.25 24.71
C ALA A 20 -4.54 1.57 24.52
N LEU A 21 -5.09 1.30 23.33
CA LEU A 21 -6.47 1.57 22.95
C LEU A 21 -7.41 0.36 23.12
N SER A 22 -6.91 -0.75 23.68
CA SER A 22 -7.68 -1.99 23.88
C SER A 22 -8.09 -2.19 25.34
N GLU A 23 -9.26 -2.73 25.56
CA GLU A 23 -9.64 -3.21 26.89
C GLU A 23 -8.93 -4.53 27.25
N PHE A 24 -8.58 -5.32 26.20
CA PHE A 24 -7.90 -6.60 26.32
C PHE A 24 -6.97 -6.79 25.14
N LEU A 25 -5.76 -7.31 25.40
CA LEU A 25 -4.84 -7.81 24.38
C LEU A 25 -4.14 -9.07 24.88
N LYS A 26 -4.10 -10.09 24.02
CA LYS A 26 -3.32 -11.32 24.24
C LYS A 26 -2.32 -11.49 23.11
N LEU A 27 -1.06 -11.63 23.48
CA LEU A 27 0.05 -11.93 22.59
C LEU A 27 0.44 -13.39 22.78
N THR A 28 0.56 -14.13 21.67
CA THR A 28 1.15 -15.47 21.65
C THR A 28 2.26 -15.48 20.61
N ILE A 29 3.45 -15.85 21.00
CA ILE A 29 4.65 -15.93 20.14
C ILE A 29 5.05 -17.40 20.05
N TYR A 30 5.26 -17.88 18.83
CA TYR A 30 5.75 -19.22 18.51
C TYR A 30 7.18 -19.10 17.99
N GLN A 31 8.17 -19.55 18.77
CA GLN A 31 9.59 -19.44 18.44
C GLN A 31 10.40 -20.49 19.20
N ASN A 32 11.42 -21.05 18.55
CA ASN A 32 12.36 -22.00 19.17
C ASN A 32 11.65 -23.22 19.80
N ASP A 33 10.73 -23.84 19.07
CA ASP A 33 9.92 -25.00 19.47
C ASP A 33 9.08 -24.79 20.74
N LYS A 34 8.80 -23.54 21.07
CA LYS A 34 8.01 -23.13 22.23
C LYS A 34 6.98 -22.07 21.87
N SER A 35 5.95 -21.98 22.69
CA SER A 35 5.01 -20.85 22.67
C SER A 35 5.14 -20.03 23.95
N TYR A 36 5.05 -18.71 23.80
CA TYR A 36 5.08 -17.75 24.90
C TYR A 36 3.81 -16.91 24.87
N ILE A 37 3.23 -16.67 26.04
CA ILE A 37 1.98 -15.92 26.18
C ILE A 37 2.18 -14.77 27.14
N GLN A 38 1.60 -13.61 26.77
CA GLN A 38 1.44 -12.45 27.66
C GLN A 38 0.07 -11.82 27.42
N GLU A 39 -0.59 -11.43 28.50
CA GLU A 39 -1.91 -10.81 28.46
C GLU A 39 -1.89 -9.41 29.10
N TYR A 40 -2.73 -8.55 28.57
CA TYR A 40 -2.86 -7.16 28.98
C TYR A 40 -4.35 -6.86 29.20
N SER A 41 -4.64 -6.06 30.22
CA SER A 41 -5.95 -5.47 30.46
C SER A 41 -5.81 -3.95 30.62
N ASN A 42 -6.58 -3.21 29.83
CA ASN A 42 -6.49 -1.74 29.79
C ASN A 42 -5.04 -1.24 29.71
N SER A 43 -4.29 -1.78 28.74
CA SER A 43 -2.89 -1.53 28.44
C SER A 43 -1.86 -2.01 29.47
N LYS A 44 -2.27 -2.49 30.64
CA LYS A 44 -1.35 -2.97 31.67
C LYS A 44 -1.17 -4.48 31.57
N PRO A 45 0.08 -5.00 31.69
CA PRO A 45 0.29 -6.44 31.68
C PRO A 45 -0.39 -7.06 32.93
N THR A 46 -1.13 -8.13 32.72
CA THR A 46 -1.77 -8.92 33.80
C THR A 46 -0.91 -10.11 34.21
N SER A 47 0.08 -10.42 33.40
CA SER A 47 1.07 -11.48 33.66
C SER A 47 2.43 -11.08 33.10
N SER A 48 3.50 -11.68 33.63
CA SER A 48 4.79 -11.70 32.94
C SER A 48 4.69 -12.60 31.68
N LEU A 49 5.63 -12.42 30.74
CA LEU A 49 5.77 -13.34 29.61
C LEU A 49 6.05 -14.75 30.16
N LYS A 50 5.21 -15.72 29.81
CA LYS A 50 5.33 -17.11 30.28
C LYS A 50 5.50 -18.05 29.11
N GLU A 51 6.38 -19.03 29.25
CA GLU A 51 6.39 -20.22 28.41
C GLU A 51 5.09 -21.00 28.66
N SER A 52 4.37 -21.33 27.58
CA SER A 52 3.06 -21.99 27.68
C SER A 52 3.13 -23.46 27.30
N SER A 53 3.67 -23.78 26.13
CA SER A 53 3.73 -25.15 25.62
C SER A 53 4.85 -25.32 24.58
N LYS A 54 5.20 -26.58 24.29
CA LYS A 54 6.00 -26.92 23.10
C LYS A 54 5.15 -26.67 21.85
N SER A 55 5.76 -26.14 20.81
CA SER A 55 5.08 -25.89 19.53
C SER A 55 6.10 -25.91 18.38
N THR A 56 5.81 -26.63 17.33
CA THR A 56 6.59 -26.63 16.08
C THR A 56 6.22 -25.45 15.16
N GLN A 57 5.25 -24.66 15.53
CA GLN A 57 4.84 -23.48 14.79
C GLN A 57 5.84 -22.34 14.95
N THR A 58 5.91 -21.47 13.97
CA THR A 58 6.63 -20.18 14.04
C THR A 58 5.68 -19.05 13.70
N GLY A 59 5.80 -17.91 14.38
CA GLY A 59 4.98 -16.74 14.12
C GLY A 59 4.42 -16.07 15.36
N THR A 60 3.49 -15.15 15.13
CA THR A 60 2.87 -14.35 16.19
C THR A 60 1.36 -14.31 16.02
N LYS A 61 0.62 -14.57 17.11
CA LYS A 61 -0.83 -14.39 17.18
C LYS A 61 -1.16 -13.24 18.14
N ILE A 62 -1.96 -12.30 17.66
CA ILE A 62 -2.42 -11.16 18.46
C ILE A 62 -3.94 -11.19 18.48
N THR A 63 -4.51 -11.22 19.68
CA THR A 63 -5.95 -11.13 19.91
C THR A 63 -6.20 -9.87 20.72
N PHE A 64 -7.10 -9.00 20.28
CA PHE A 64 -7.39 -7.78 21.02
C PHE A 64 -8.85 -7.36 20.86
N LYS A 65 -9.32 -6.54 21.78
CA LYS A 65 -10.64 -5.93 21.73
C LYS A 65 -10.51 -4.42 21.96
N PRO A 66 -10.95 -3.60 21.00
CA PRO A 66 -10.94 -2.15 21.17
C PRO A 66 -11.75 -1.71 22.38
N SER A 67 -11.26 -0.69 23.08
CA SER A 67 -11.90 -0.20 24.29
C SER A 67 -13.00 0.82 23.97
N LYS A 68 -14.22 0.60 24.51
CA LYS A 68 -15.34 1.57 24.47
C LYS A 68 -15.01 2.90 25.14
N LYS A 69 -13.96 2.95 25.98
CA LYS A 69 -13.48 4.18 26.58
C LYS A 69 -12.95 5.17 25.54
N TYR A 70 -12.39 4.68 24.42
CA TYR A 70 -11.76 5.47 23.40
C TYR A 70 -12.55 5.52 22.08
N PHE A 71 -13.37 4.50 21.82
CA PHE A 71 -14.13 4.35 20.59
C PHE A 71 -15.64 4.30 20.87
N THR A 72 -16.39 5.14 20.20
CA THR A 72 -17.87 5.12 20.28
C THR A 72 -18.47 3.90 19.61
N ASN A 73 -17.83 3.38 18.54
CA ASN A 73 -18.18 2.15 17.86
C ASN A 73 -16.97 1.23 17.77
N ILE A 74 -17.10 0.00 18.22
CA ILE A 74 -16.05 -1.02 18.19
C ILE A 74 -16.35 -2.17 17.22
N GLU A 75 -17.40 -2.04 16.41
CA GLU A 75 -17.72 -3.03 15.38
C GLU A 75 -16.85 -2.83 14.14
N TYR A 76 -16.19 -3.90 13.73
CA TYR A 76 -15.42 -3.92 12.51
C TYR A 76 -16.34 -4.04 11.29
N LYS A 77 -16.10 -3.17 10.29
CA LYS A 77 -16.78 -3.25 8.98
C LYS A 77 -15.99 -4.19 8.07
N ALA A 78 -16.54 -5.36 7.79
CA ALA A 78 -15.90 -6.40 6.99
C ALA A 78 -15.45 -5.89 5.62
N GLU A 79 -16.27 -5.10 4.93
CA GLU A 79 -15.96 -4.56 3.61
C GLU A 79 -14.73 -3.65 3.59
N LEU A 80 -14.54 -2.82 4.63
CA LEU A 80 -13.35 -1.97 4.75
C LEU A 80 -12.08 -2.80 4.96
N LEU A 81 -12.17 -3.85 5.79
CA LEU A 81 -11.07 -4.77 6.04
C LEU A 81 -10.72 -5.56 4.77
N ARG A 82 -11.73 -6.13 4.10
CA ARG A 82 -11.57 -6.87 2.84
C ARG A 82 -10.87 -6.01 1.78
N LYS A 83 -11.37 -4.78 1.57
CA LYS A 83 -10.74 -3.84 0.62
C LYS A 83 -9.28 -3.61 0.95
N ARG A 84 -8.95 -3.38 2.23
CA ARG A 84 -7.58 -3.12 2.67
C ARG A 84 -6.68 -4.35 2.58
N PHE A 85 -7.17 -5.53 2.92
CA PHE A 85 -6.42 -6.78 2.82
C PHE A 85 -6.13 -7.13 1.36
N LYS A 86 -7.11 -6.96 0.48
CA LYS A 86 -6.93 -7.13 -0.96
C LYS A 86 -5.86 -6.19 -1.51
N GLU A 87 -5.91 -4.91 -1.15
CA GLU A 87 -4.91 -3.90 -1.50
C GLU A 87 -3.51 -4.29 -1.01
N LEU A 88 -3.38 -4.70 0.26
CA LEU A 88 -2.11 -5.13 0.84
C LEU A 88 -1.54 -6.37 0.15
N ALA A 89 -2.37 -7.32 -0.25
CA ALA A 89 -1.94 -8.50 -0.98
C ALA A 89 -1.42 -8.14 -2.38
N PHE A 90 -2.04 -7.20 -3.09
CA PHE A 90 -1.53 -6.69 -4.37
C PHE A 90 -0.18 -5.94 -4.22
N LEU A 91 -0.01 -5.19 -3.13
CA LEU A 91 1.22 -4.42 -2.88
C LEU A 91 2.39 -5.29 -2.40
N ASN A 92 2.12 -6.53 -2.00
CA ASN A 92 3.09 -7.48 -1.47
C ASN A 92 2.97 -8.83 -2.19
N SER A 93 3.41 -8.88 -3.43
CA SER A 93 3.41 -10.11 -4.24
C SER A 93 3.98 -11.29 -3.45
N GLY A 94 3.28 -12.43 -3.52
CA GLY A 94 3.66 -13.67 -2.84
C GLY A 94 3.17 -13.80 -1.39
N ILE A 95 2.61 -12.75 -0.79
CA ILE A 95 1.98 -12.84 0.54
C ILE A 95 0.52 -13.29 0.38
N GLU A 96 0.12 -14.24 1.19
CA GLU A 96 -1.27 -14.65 1.35
C GLU A 96 -1.88 -14.02 2.60
N ILE A 97 -3.05 -13.39 2.44
CA ILE A 97 -3.84 -12.83 3.53
C ILE A 97 -5.17 -13.55 3.58
N ILE A 98 -5.44 -14.26 4.67
CA ILE A 98 -6.72 -14.93 4.90
C ILE A 98 -7.55 -14.05 5.83
N PHE A 99 -8.75 -13.69 5.40
CA PHE A 99 -9.73 -12.95 6.17
C PHE A 99 -10.91 -13.84 6.54
N VAL A 100 -11.20 -13.93 7.83
CA VAL A 100 -12.34 -14.68 8.36
C VAL A 100 -13.23 -13.74 9.16
N ASP A 101 -14.52 -13.67 8.82
CA ASP A 101 -15.56 -13.01 9.62
C ASP A 101 -16.50 -14.05 10.20
N GLU A 102 -16.24 -14.43 11.46
CA GLU A 102 -17.00 -15.45 12.17
C GLU A 102 -18.48 -15.06 12.36
N ARG A 103 -18.82 -13.77 12.32
CA ARG A 103 -20.20 -13.27 12.45
C ARG A 103 -21.11 -13.72 11.30
N SER A 104 -20.56 -13.81 10.11
CA SER A 104 -21.25 -14.20 8.88
C SER A 104 -20.79 -15.55 8.32
N ASN A 105 -19.90 -16.24 9.03
CA ASN A 105 -19.23 -17.46 8.55
C ASN A 105 -18.59 -17.28 7.17
N PHE A 106 -17.95 -16.11 6.96
CA PHE A 106 -17.33 -15.72 5.70
C PHE A 106 -15.83 -15.89 5.79
N GLU A 107 -15.23 -16.53 4.78
CA GLU A 107 -13.78 -16.67 4.63
C GLU A 107 -13.37 -16.35 3.20
N GLU A 108 -12.30 -15.56 3.05
CA GLU A 108 -11.71 -15.21 1.76
C GLU A 108 -10.18 -15.11 1.87
N SER A 109 -9.47 -15.67 0.88
CA SER A 109 -8.02 -15.58 0.77
C SER A 109 -7.63 -14.63 -0.36
N TYR A 110 -6.64 -13.78 -0.12
CA TYR A 110 -6.07 -12.83 -1.06
C TYR A 110 -4.61 -13.16 -1.27
N LYS A 111 -4.27 -13.57 -2.50
CA LYS A 111 -2.90 -13.82 -2.93
C LYS A 111 -2.76 -13.41 -4.39
N TYR A 112 -1.85 -12.49 -4.67
CA TYR A 112 -1.66 -11.91 -6.00
C TYR A 112 -0.18 -11.88 -6.36
N ASP A 113 0.25 -12.83 -7.17
CA ASP A 113 1.66 -12.95 -7.58
C ASP A 113 2.04 -11.90 -8.62
N GLY A 114 1.06 -11.38 -9.37
CA GLY A 114 1.25 -10.32 -10.36
C GLY A 114 1.41 -8.91 -9.77
N GLY A 115 1.26 -8.74 -8.46
CA GLY A 115 1.49 -7.46 -7.78
C GLY A 115 0.62 -6.32 -8.30
N ILE A 116 1.20 -5.11 -8.48
CA ILE A 116 0.45 -3.94 -8.96
C ILE A 116 -0.01 -4.06 -10.43
N LYS A 117 0.57 -4.93 -11.24
CA LYS A 117 0.06 -5.26 -12.60
C LYS A 117 -1.31 -5.92 -12.53
N GLU A 118 -1.50 -6.78 -11.53
CA GLU A 118 -2.77 -7.46 -11.31
C GLU A 118 -3.76 -6.50 -10.63
N TYR A 119 -3.27 -5.64 -9.75
CA TYR A 119 -4.10 -4.63 -9.10
C TYR A 119 -4.71 -3.65 -10.11
N ILE A 120 -3.96 -3.17 -11.09
CA ILE A 120 -4.51 -2.24 -12.08
C ILE A 120 -5.57 -2.91 -12.95
N ARG A 121 -5.43 -4.19 -13.28
CA ARG A 121 -6.47 -4.97 -13.98
C ARG A 121 -7.77 -5.04 -13.18
N GLU A 122 -7.67 -5.15 -11.86
CA GLU A 122 -8.83 -5.10 -10.98
C GLU A 122 -9.52 -3.72 -11.02
N LEU A 123 -8.74 -2.63 -11.00
CA LEU A 123 -9.27 -1.26 -11.04
C LEU A 123 -9.98 -0.93 -12.35
N ILE A 124 -9.52 -1.50 -13.46
CA ILE A 124 -10.09 -1.21 -14.78
C ILE A 124 -11.17 -2.20 -15.22
N LYS A 125 -11.55 -3.19 -14.39
CA LYS A 125 -12.57 -4.21 -14.76
C LYS A 125 -13.88 -3.65 -15.32
N LYS A 126 -14.25 -2.43 -14.91
CA LYS A 126 -15.48 -1.74 -15.35
C LYS A 126 -15.21 -0.63 -16.37
N LYS A 127 -14.00 -0.53 -16.88
CA LYS A 127 -13.58 0.47 -17.87
C LYS A 127 -13.26 -0.26 -19.18
N THR A 128 -13.30 0.46 -20.30
CA THR A 128 -12.88 -0.08 -21.60
C THR A 128 -11.46 0.43 -21.91
N PRO A 129 -10.42 -0.41 -21.79
CA PRO A 129 -9.06 -0.02 -22.14
C PRO A 129 -8.94 0.34 -23.63
N ILE A 130 -8.04 1.27 -23.98
CA ILE A 130 -7.72 1.62 -25.37
C ILE A 130 -6.47 0.89 -25.89
N HIS A 131 -5.84 0.08 -25.04
CA HIS A 131 -4.73 -0.82 -25.39
C HIS A 131 -4.76 -2.08 -24.53
N ASP A 132 -4.22 -3.19 -25.05
CA ASP A 132 -4.36 -4.52 -24.45
C ASP A 132 -3.44 -4.73 -23.24
N ASP A 133 -2.21 -4.22 -23.32
CA ASP A 133 -1.21 -4.45 -22.28
C ASP A 133 -1.14 -3.36 -21.24
N CYS A 134 -1.07 -3.76 -19.97
CA CYS A 134 -0.70 -2.85 -18.90
C CYS A 134 0.74 -2.37 -19.09
N ILE A 135 0.94 -1.07 -19.16
CA ILE A 135 2.27 -0.48 -19.14
C ILE A 135 2.79 -0.56 -17.71
N TYR A 136 3.87 -1.31 -17.53
CA TYR A 136 4.50 -1.51 -16.23
C TYR A 136 5.99 -1.34 -16.32
N PHE A 137 6.55 -0.69 -15.32
CA PHE A 137 8.00 -0.66 -15.09
C PHE A 137 8.31 -0.58 -13.61
N ASP A 138 9.47 -1.08 -13.24
CA ASP A 138 10.06 -0.91 -11.93
C ASP A 138 11.54 -0.53 -12.04
N THR A 139 12.01 0.21 -11.06
CA THR A 139 13.41 0.60 -10.96
C THR A 139 13.80 0.80 -9.51
N THR A 140 15.10 0.63 -9.22
CA THR A 140 15.67 0.97 -7.92
C THR A 140 16.84 1.92 -8.12
N ARG A 141 16.72 3.13 -7.55
CA ARG A 141 17.79 4.14 -7.58
C ARG A 141 17.99 4.69 -6.16
N LYS A 142 19.24 4.82 -5.73
CA LYS A 142 19.61 5.33 -4.39
C LYS A 142 18.85 4.63 -3.24
N ASN A 143 18.67 3.31 -3.35
CA ASN A 143 17.89 2.49 -2.41
C ASN A 143 16.40 2.85 -2.31
N ILE A 144 15.85 3.55 -3.30
CA ILE A 144 14.43 3.81 -3.45
C ILE A 144 13.92 2.97 -4.61
N LYS A 145 13.02 2.03 -4.33
CA LYS A 145 12.33 1.24 -5.35
C LYS A 145 11.06 1.99 -5.78
N VAL A 146 10.88 2.14 -7.07
CA VAL A 146 9.67 2.72 -7.68
C VAL A 146 9.07 1.69 -8.60
N GLU A 147 7.77 1.45 -8.48
CA GLU A 147 6.97 0.61 -9.36
C GLU A 147 5.80 1.43 -9.88
N VAL A 148 5.56 1.37 -11.18
CA VAL A 148 4.43 2.03 -11.83
C VAL A 148 3.70 1.04 -12.71
N ALA A 149 2.37 1.02 -12.59
CA ALA A 149 1.48 0.32 -13.51
C ALA A 149 0.43 1.31 -14.01
N MET A 150 0.15 1.33 -15.32
CA MET A 150 -0.78 2.28 -15.91
C MET A 150 -1.49 1.72 -17.14
N VAL A 151 -2.74 2.16 -17.32
CA VAL A 151 -3.62 1.82 -18.45
C VAL A 151 -4.47 3.02 -18.78
N TRP A 152 -4.59 3.35 -20.07
CA TRP A 152 -5.59 4.29 -20.55
C TRP A 152 -6.88 3.58 -20.96
N SER A 153 -8.00 4.24 -20.75
CA SER A 153 -9.34 3.77 -21.09
C SER A 153 -10.14 4.88 -21.78
N THR A 154 -11.32 4.54 -22.28
CA THR A 154 -12.26 5.51 -22.88
C THR A 154 -12.91 6.42 -21.84
N SER A 155 -12.55 6.34 -20.56
CA SER A 155 -13.01 7.27 -19.52
C SER A 155 -12.38 8.65 -19.71
N PHE A 156 -13.04 9.69 -19.23
CA PHE A 156 -12.47 11.04 -19.18
C PHE A 156 -11.77 11.35 -17.86
N GLN A 157 -11.90 10.48 -16.84
CA GLN A 157 -11.35 10.71 -15.51
C GLN A 157 -9.95 10.13 -15.35
N GLU A 158 -9.07 10.88 -14.69
CA GLU A 158 -7.79 10.39 -14.16
C GLU A 158 -8.02 9.70 -12.82
N ASP A 159 -7.58 8.45 -12.68
CA ASP A 159 -7.57 7.69 -11.43
C ASP A 159 -6.13 7.27 -11.10
N THR A 160 -5.44 8.05 -10.29
CA THR A 160 -4.06 7.73 -9.86
C THR A 160 -4.03 7.41 -8.37
N ILE A 161 -3.53 6.22 -8.02
CA ILE A 161 -3.37 5.76 -6.65
C ILE A 161 -1.89 5.72 -6.31
N CYS A 162 -1.52 6.36 -5.20
CA CYS A 162 -0.13 6.46 -4.77
C CYS A 162 0.11 5.73 -3.45
N PHE A 163 1.24 5.02 -3.37
CA PHE A 163 1.68 4.32 -2.17
C PHE A 163 3.14 4.63 -1.83
N THR A 164 3.42 4.75 -0.55
CA THR A 164 4.77 4.74 0.00
C THR A 164 4.85 3.72 1.12
N ASN A 165 5.73 2.71 0.99
CA ASN A 165 5.84 1.59 1.93
C ASN A 165 4.46 0.95 2.23
N ASN A 166 3.66 0.72 1.20
CA ASN A 166 2.30 0.16 1.26
C ASN A 166 1.25 1.04 1.97
N ILE A 167 1.58 2.30 2.29
CA ILE A 167 0.64 3.27 2.85
C ILE A 167 0.08 4.11 1.70
N PRO A 168 -1.26 4.24 1.58
CA PRO A 168 -1.85 5.08 0.55
C PRO A 168 -1.66 6.57 0.86
N GLN A 169 -1.29 7.36 -0.15
CA GLN A 169 -1.26 8.81 -0.07
C GLN A 169 -2.46 9.40 -0.82
N LYS A 170 -3.50 9.78 -0.08
CA LYS A 170 -4.71 10.37 -0.66
C LYS A 170 -4.45 11.70 -1.33
N ASP A 171 -3.51 12.48 -0.80
CA ASP A 171 -3.11 13.79 -1.32
C ASP A 171 -1.87 13.70 -2.22
N GLY A 172 -1.48 12.49 -2.64
CA GLY A 172 -0.31 12.25 -3.48
C GLY A 172 0.99 12.66 -2.82
N GLY A 173 1.79 13.46 -3.53
CA GLY A 173 3.07 13.96 -3.04
C GLY A 173 4.13 14.03 -4.12
N THR A 174 5.40 13.98 -3.71
CA THR A 174 6.57 14.15 -4.60
C THR A 174 6.65 13.07 -5.68
N HIS A 175 6.25 11.83 -5.39
CA HIS A 175 6.18 10.74 -6.37
C HIS A 175 5.12 11.01 -7.45
N LEU A 176 3.93 11.49 -7.07
CA LEU A 176 2.88 11.85 -8.02
C LEU A 176 3.32 13.04 -8.88
N ALA A 177 3.92 14.07 -8.28
CA ALA A 177 4.41 15.23 -9.00
C ALA A 177 5.50 14.84 -10.04
N GLY A 178 6.45 13.99 -9.65
CA GLY A 178 7.46 13.45 -10.55
C GLY A 178 6.86 12.66 -11.71
N PHE A 179 5.91 11.77 -11.40
CA PHE A 179 5.21 10.97 -12.41
C PHE A 179 4.46 11.84 -13.44
N LYS A 180 3.64 12.79 -12.96
CA LYS A 180 2.89 13.69 -13.85
C LYS A 180 3.80 14.50 -14.78
N THR A 181 4.89 15.05 -14.24
CA THR A 181 5.88 15.80 -15.03
C THR A 181 6.55 14.90 -16.07
N SER A 182 7.02 13.73 -15.66
CA SER A 182 7.72 12.78 -16.53
C SER A 182 6.81 12.24 -17.64
N LEU A 183 5.56 11.88 -17.32
CA LEU A 183 4.60 11.36 -18.28
C LEU A 183 4.35 12.38 -19.41
N THR A 184 3.96 13.60 -19.06
CA THR A 184 3.68 14.66 -20.03
C THR A 184 4.90 14.97 -20.91
N LYS A 185 6.08 15.09 -20.29
CA LYS A 185 7.34 15.33 -21.00
C LYS A 185 7.68 14.18 -21.96
N THR A 186 7.48 12.95 -21.54
CA THR A 186 7.77 11.76 -22.36
C THR A 186 6.86 11.69 -23.58
N ILE A 187 5.55 11.96 -23.40
CA ILE A 187 4.59 12.00 -24.52
C ILE A 187 4.95 13.10 -25.50
N ASN A 188 5.17 14.33 -25.04
CA ASN A 188 5.55 15.43 -25.94
C ASN A 188 6.87 15.17 -26.65
N ASN A 189 7.89 14.66 -25.96
CA ASN A 189 9.16 14.26 -26.59
C ASN A 189 8.97 13.16 -27.65
N PHE A 190 8.02 12.26 -27.47
CA PHE A 190 7.71 11.25 -28.49
C PHE A 190 7.04 11.88 -29.70
N ILE A 191 6.04 12.75 -29.49
CA ILE A 191 5.32 13.48 -30.56
C ILE A 191 6.31 14.30 -31.39
N ASP A 192 7.20 15.04 -30.75
CA ASP A 192 8.20 15.87 -31.42
C ASP A 192 9.16 15.08 -32.33
N LYS A 193 9.40 13.81 -32.00
CA LYS A 193 10.25 12.92 -32.80
C LYS A 193 9.53 12.30 -34.01
N GLN A 194 8.19 12.40 -34.08
CA GLN A 194 7.40 11.84 -35.16
C GLN A 194 7.16 12.87 -36.26
N PRO A 195 7.68 12.65 -37.50
CA PRO A 195 7.57 13.63 -38.61
C PRO A 195 6.12 13.98 -38.97
N GLN A 196 5.21 13.02 -38.80
CA GLN A 196 3.78 13.16 -39.10
C GLN A 196 3.08 14.18 -38.20
N TYR A 197 3.51 14.31 -36.92
CA TYR A 197 2.89 15.22 -35.96
C TYR A 197 3.56 16.59 -35.90
N LYS A 198 4.80 16.72 -36.45
CA LYS A 198 5.52 18.02 -36.50
C LYS A 198 4.79 19.10 -37.31
N LYS A 199 4.03 18.69 -38.34
CA LYS A 199 3.28 19.61 -39.19
C LYS A 199 2.11 20.25 -38.44
N ASP A 200 1.49 19.52 -37.51
CA ASP A 200 0.25 19.91 -36.84
C ASP A 200 0.51 20.70 -35.55
N LYS A 201 1.80 20.87 -35.15
CA LYS A 201 2.21 21.55 -33.91
C LYS A 201 1.38 21.09 -32.69
N ILE A 202 1.17 19.77 -32.57
CA ILE A 202 0.41 19.19 -31.46
C ILE A 202 1.25 19.35 -30.19
N ASP A 203 0.69 20.06 -29.20
CA ASP A 203 1.24 20.20 -27.86
C ASP A 203 0.22 19.63 -26.87
N ILE A 204 0.61 18.54 -26.19
CA ILE A 204 -0.26 17.83 -25.24
C ILE A 204 -0.04 18.44 -23.87
N THR A 205 -1.11 18.95 -23.26
CA THR A 205 -1.06 19.44 -21.88
C THR A 205 -0.94 18.28 -20.87
N GLY A 206 -0.61 18.62 -19.64
CA GLY A 206 -0.57 17.60 -18.58
C GLY A 206 -1.90 16.91 -18.38
N ASP A 207 -3.02 17.64 -18.47
CA ASP A 207 -4.37 17.09 -18.29
C ASP A 207 -4.75 16.20 -19.48
N ASP A 208 -4.47 16.61 -20.71
CA ASP A 208 -4.70 15.79 -21.91
C ASP A 208 -3.95 14.45 -21.82
N SER A 209 -2.69 14.47 -21.35
CA SER A 209 -1.87 13.28 -21.23
C SER A 209 -2.41 12.26 -20.23
N ARG A 210 -3.25 12.69 -19.29
CA ARG A 210 -3.82 11.87 -18.23
C ARG A 210 -5.32 11.61 -18.36
N GLU A 211 -5.97 12.14 -19.38
CA GLU A 211 -7.37 11.84 -19.66
C GLU A 211 -7.56 10.34 -19.88
N GLY A 212 -8.47 9.72 -19.12
CA GLY A 212 -8.71 8.27 -19.14
C GLY A 212 -7.64 7.40 -18.48
N LEU A 213 -6.59 8.00 -17.90
CA LEU A 213 -5.52 7.26 -17.26
C LEU A 213 -5.97 6.65 -15.92
N THR A 214 -5.75 5.36 -15.75
CA THR A 214 -5.72 4.69 -14.45
C THR A 214 -4.29 4.28 -14.16
N SER A 215 -3.72 4.72 -13.02
CA SER A 215 -2.34 4.42 -12.67
C SER A 215 -2.14 4.12 -11.19
N ILE A 216 -1.13 3.31 -10.89
CA ILE A 216 -0.66 2.99 -9.55
C ILE A 216 0.82 3.32 -9.49
N ILE A 217 1.20 4.11 -8.48
CA ILE A 217 2.59 4.47 -8.19
C ILE A 217 2.93 3.93 -6.81
N SER A 218 3.88 3.03 -6.72
CA SER A 218 4.35 2.44 -5.46
C SER A 218 5.82 2.77 -5.24
N VAL A 219 6.12 3.42 -4.13
CA VAL A 219 7.48 3.75 -3.71
C VAL A 219 7.82 2.99 -2.44
N LYS A 220 9.00 2.37 -2.41
CA LYS A 220 9.55 1.71 -1.21
C LYS A 220 10.90 2.33 -0.87
N MET A 221 11.00 2.87 0.35
CA MET A 221 12.19 3.56 0.84
C MET A 221 12.35 3.47 2.36
N SER A 222 13.55 3.68 2.88
CA SER A 222 13.86 3.47 4.29
C SER A 222 13.36 4.58 5.23
N ASP A 223 13.29 5.82 4.79
CA ASP A 223 12.94 6.97 5.65
C ASP A 223 12.02 7.97 4.91
N PRO A 224 10.75 7.59 4.61
CA PRO A 224 9.84 8.49 3.94
C PRO A 224 9.39 9.61 4.89
N LYS A 225 9.35 10.84 4.37
CA LYS A 225 8.84 12.01 5.07
C LYS A 225 7.44 12.36 4.57
N PHE A 226 6.53 12.58 5.51
CA PHE A 226 5.15 12.91 5.22
C PHE A 226 4.79 14.29 5.79
N SER A 227 3.77 14.92 5.22
CA SER A 227 3.28 16.23 5.67
C SER A 227 2.64 16.19 7.07
N SER A 228 2.14 15.03 7.47
CA SER A 228 1.44 14.82 8.74
C SER A 228 1.53 13.37 9.22
N GLN A 229 1.08 13.12 10.45
CA GLN A 229 1.04 11.78 11.03
C GLN A 229 0.06 10.84 10.31
N THR A 230 -0.94 11.35 9.62
CA THR A 230 -1.87 10.54 8.80
C THR A 230 -1.22 9.98 7.55
N LYS A 231 -0.05 10.52 7.14
CA LYS A 231 0.76 10.09 6.00
C LYS A 231 0.05 10.23 4.65
N ASP A 232 -0.91 11.15 4.56
CA ASP A 232 -1.71 11.34 3.35
C ASP A 232 -0.92 11.97 2.18
N LYS A 233 0.22 12.63 2.45
CA LYS A 233 1.07 13.25 1.43
C LYS A 233 2.55 12.97 1.65
N LEU A 234 3.23 12.43 0.63
CA LEU A 234 4.69 12.25 0.63
C LEU A 234 5.40 13.57 0.32
N VAL A 235 6.38 13.96 1.16
CA VAL A 235 7.14 15.19 0.99
C VAL A 235 8.66 14.97 0.83
N SER A 236 9.13 13.74 0.78
CA SER A 236 10.54 13.41 0.48
C SER A 236 10.93 13.94 -0.90
N SER A 237 11.72 15.02 -0.95
CA SER A 237 12.03 15.76 -2.18
C SER A 237 12.82 14.94 -3.20
N GLU A 238 13.70 14.04 -2.75
CA GLU A 238 14.53 13.16 -3.57
C GLU A 238 13.70 12.19 -4.42
N VAL A 239 12.51 11.81 -3.96
CA VAL A 239 11.62 10.87 -4.67
C VAL A 239 11.14 11.47 -5.99
N ARG A 240 10.86 12.78 -6.03
CA ARG A 240 10.41 13.45 -7.24
C ARG A 240 11.38 13.22 -8.41
N ASN A 241 12.65 13.50 -8.18
CA ASN A 241 13.67 13.37 -9.23
C ASN A 241 13.89 11.91 -9.67
N ILE A 242 13.77 10.96 -8.73
CA ILE A 242 13.92 9.53 -9.03
C ILE A 242 12.76 9.03 -9.91
N VAL A 243 11.55 9.49 -9.64
CA VAL A 243 10.37 9.13 -10.43
C VAL A 243 10.37 9.85 -11.79
N GLU A 244 10.89 11.08 -11.85
CA GLU A 244 10.93 11.88 -13.08
C GLU A 244 11.95 11.37 -14.11
N THR A 245 13.01 10.68 -13.68
CA THR A 245 14.09 10.15 -14.54
C THR A 245 13.91 8.72 -14.96
#